data_bedb37f22d9efe0cb84b17911afcde33
#
_entry.id   bedb37f22d9efe0cb84b17911afcde33
#
_cell.length_a   1.000
_cell.length_b   1.000
_cell.length_c   1.000
_cell.angle_alpha   90.00
_cell.angle_beta   90.00
_cell.angle_gamma   90.00
#
_symmetry.space_group_name_H-M   'P 1'
#
loop_
_entity.id
_entity.type
_entity.pdbx_description
1 polymer ?
#
loop_
_entity_poly.entity_id
_entity_poly.type
_entity_poly.pdbx_seq_one_letter_code
_entity_poly.pdbx_strand_id
1 'polypeptide(L)' 'MAQLALKVFKLKDIHCEACEDRIKAALLQFPGVRSVKADRKARQVEIRLDLERTSEEEVASRLDYLGFSVVGVSEGSASR' A
#
# COMPACT_ATOMS: atom_id res chain seq x y z
N MET A 1 -13.49 13.24 12.49
CA MET A 1 -13.73 12.08 11.65
C MET A 1 -12.48 11.73 10.87
N ALA A 2 -12.20 10.45 10.74
CA ALA A 2 -11.02 10.02 10.00
C ALA A 2 -11.22 10.26 8.51
N GLN A 3 -10.18 10.72 7.84
CA GLN A 3 -10.19 10.85 6.39
C GLN A 3 -9.48 9.67 5.80
N LEU A 4 -10.26 8.77 5.21
CA LEU A 4 -9.70 7.59 4.58
C LEU A 4 -9.54 7.83 3.09
N ALA A 5 -8.42 7.41 2.56
CA ALA A 5 -8.16 7.49 1.14
C ALA A 5 -7.69 6.14 0.65
N LEU A 6 -8.17 5.73 -0.51
CA LEU A 6 -7.68 4.51 -1.13
C LEU A 6 -6.59 4.90 -2.11
N LYS A 7 -5.39 4.36 -1.86
CA LYS A 7 -4.26 4.61 -2.72
C LYS A 7 -3.80 3.31 -3.34
N VAL A 8 -3.46 3.37 -4.60
CA VAL A 8 -2.93 2.21 -5.32
C VAL A 8 -1.47 2.48 -5.63
N PHE A 9 -0.61 1.65 -5.07
CA PHE A 9 0.83 1.76 -5.27
C PHE A 9 1.25 0.73 -6.30
N LYS A 10 1.77 1.20 -7.41
CA LYS A 10 2.29 0.29 -8.44
C LYS A 10 3.73 -0.04 -8.13
N LEU A 11 4.03 -1.33 -8.16
CA LEU A 11 5.35 -1.82 -7.82
C LEU A 11 6.03 -2.33 -9.07
N LYS A 12 7.35 -2.22 -9.08
CA LYS A 12 8.13 -2.72 -10.19
C LYS A 12 8.02 -4.24 -10.27
N ASP A 13 8.00 -4.88 -9.11
CA ASP A 13 8.06 -6.33 -9.03
C ASP A 13 7.37 -6.86 -7.79
N ILE A 14 6.48 -7.82 -7.97
CA ILE A 14 6.00 -8.70 -6.92
C ILE A 14 5.97 -10.09 -7.53
N HIS A 15 6.72 -11.03 -6.96
CA HIS A 15 6.88 -12.33 -7.58
C HIS A 15 6.06 -13.45 -6.99
N CYS A 16 5.74 -13.39 -5.71
CA CYS A 16 5.18 -14.56 -5.06
C CYS A 16 4.21 -14.18 -3.96
N GLU A 17 3.47 -15.18 -3.49
CA GLU A 17 2.51 -14.97 -2.42
C GLU A 17 3.18 -14.52 -1.13
N ALA A 18 4.37 -15.00 -0.86
CA ALA A 18 5.09 -14.60 0.34
C ALA A 18 5.39 -13.10 0.31
N CYS A 19 5.64 -12.56 -0.88
CA CYS A 19 5.85 -11.12 -1.02
C CYS A 19 4.58 -10.35 -0.68
N GLU A 20 3.43 -10.84 -1.15
CA GLU A 20 2.16 -10.20 -0.83
C GLU A 20 1.90 -10.23 0.67
N ASP A 21 2.16 -11.36 1.30
CA ASP A 21 1.95 -11.49 2.74
C ASP A 21 2.88 -10.58 3.52
N ARG A 22 4.11 -10.47 3.07
CA ARG A 22 5.09 -9.60 3.71
C ARG A 22 4.66 -8.14 3.64
N ILE A 23 4.18 -7.72 2.49
CA ILE A 23 3.70 -6.36 2.31
C ILE A 23 2.52 -6.09 3.25
N LYS A 24 1.56 -7.00 3.26
CA LYS A 24 0.39 -6.84 4.11
C LYS A 24 0.77 -6.76 5.58
N ALA A 25 1.60 -7.68 6.03
CA ALA A 25 1.99 -7.71 7.43
C ALA A 25 2.72 -6.44 7.84
N ALA A 26 3.64 -5.98 7.01
CA ALA A 26 4.43 -4.80 7.32
C ALA A 26 3.58 -3.54 7.33
N LEU A 27 2.72 -3.39 6.33
CA LEU A 27 1.94 -2.16 6.21
C LEU A 27 0.80 -2.10 7.22
N LEU A 28 0.23 -3.23 7.60
CA LEU A 28 -0.82 -3.23 8.60
C LEU A 28 -0.35 -2.80 9.97
N GLN A 29 0.96 -2.78 10.19
CA GLN A 29 1.52 -2.30 11.44
C GLN A 29 1.53 -0.77 11.54
N PHE A 30 1.33 -0.09 10.43
CA PHE A 30 1.27 1.37 10.45
C PHE A 30 -0.02 1.83 11.11
N PRO A 31 0.05 2.80 12.03
CA PRO A 31 -1.16 3.25 12.73
C PRO A 31 -2.26 3.77 11.81
N GLY A 32 -1.89 4.35 10.68
CA GLY A 32 -2.87 4.92 9.78
C GLY A 32 -3.31 4.01 8.66
N VAL A 33 -2.83 2.78 8.61
CA VAL A 33 -3.21 1.85 7.55
C VAL A 33 -4.39 1.02 8.02
N ARG A 34 -5.50 1.11 7.31
CA ARG A 34 -6.73 0.42 7.68
C ARG A 34 -6.87 -0.91 6.97
N SER A 35 -6.43 -1.00 5.74
CA SER A 35 -6.47 -2.26 5.02
C SER A 35 -5.42 -2.26 3.93
N VAL A 36 -4.98 -3.45 3.56
CA VAL A 36 -3.97 -3.64 2.53
C VAL A 36 -4.41 -4.80 1.66
N LYS A 37 -4.38 -4.59 0.35
CA LYS A 37 -4.68 -5.64 -0.60
C LYS A 37 -3.58 -5.66 -1.65
N ALA A 38 -2.77 -6.70 -1.64
CA ALA A 38 -1.68 -6.84 -2.60
C ALA A 38 -2.11 -7.73 -3.75
N ASP A 39 -1.73 -7.34 -4.95
CA ASP A 39 -2.05 -8.08 -6.15
C ASP A 39 -0.79 -8.24 -6.99
N ARG A 40 -0.22 -9.45 -6.97
CA ARG A 40 1.02 -9.69 -7.68
C ARG A 40 0.81 -9.73 -9.20
N LYS A 41 -0.38 -10.08 -9.65
CA LYS A 41 -0.65 -10.14 -11.09
C LYS A 41 -0.68 -8.74 -11.69
N ALA A 42 -1.28 -7.81 -10.97
CA ALA A 42 -1.33 -6.42 -11.41
C ALA A 42 -0.12 -5.64 -10.94
N ARG A 43 0.72 -6.23 -10.10
CA ARG A 43 1.91 -5.58 -9.54
C ARG A 43 1.53 -4.31 -8.80
N GLN A 44 0.49 -4.39 -7.99
CA GLN A 44 0.03 -3.22 -7.27
C GLN A 44 -0.48 -3.59 -5.89
N VAL A 45 -0.50 -2.59 -5.03
CA VAL A 45 -0.99 -2.74 -3.67
C VAL A 45 -2.02 -1.65 -3.43
N GLU A 46 -3.21 -2.05 -3.04
CA GLU A 46 -4.27 -1.12 -2.68
C GLU A 46 -4.29 -0.96 -1.18
N ILE A 47 -4.18 0.27 -0.73
CA ILE A 47 -4.07 0.55 0.68
C ILE A 47 -5.07 1.62 1.07
N ARG A 48 -5.82 1.37 2.13
CA ARG A 48 -6.67 2.39 2.72
C ARG A 48 -5.91 3.07 3.83
N LEU A 49 -5.71 4.34 3.67
CA LEU A 49 -4.94 5.15 4.61
C LEU A 49 -5.82 6.11 5.35
N ASP A 50 -5.51 6.28 6.63
CA ASP A 50 -6.07 7.37 7.42
C ASP A 50 -5.08 8.53 7.29
N LEU A 51 -5.44 9.51 6.49
CA LEU A 51 -4.53 10.60 6.19
C LEU A 51 -4.21 11.49 7.39
N GLU A 52 -4.95 11.35 8.47
CA GLU A 52 -4.64 12.07 9.69
C GLU A 52 -3.52 11.41 10.48
N ARG A 53 -3.21 10.16 10.18
CA ARG A 53 -2.20 9.41 10.93
C ARG A 53 -0.97 9.07 10.12
N THR A 54 -1.13 8.94 8.81
CA THR A 54 -0.01 8.58 7.96
C THR A 54 -0.18 9.24 6.59
N SER A 55 0.83 9.13 5.77
CA SER A 55 0.80 9.69 4.44
C SER A 55 1.24 8.64 3.43
N GLU A 56 0.94 8.88 2.16
CA GLU A 56 1.38 7.96 1.13
C GLU A 56 2.90 7.90 1.03
N GLU A 57 3.58 8.98 1.37
CA GLU A 57 5.03 8.99 1.34
C GLU A 57 5.62 8.03 2.36
N GLU A 58 5.04 7.97 3.53
CA GLU A 58 5.50 7.04 4.56
C GLU A 58 5.31 5.60 4.14
N VAL A 59 4.17 5.32 3.51
CA VAL A 59 3.88 3.97 3.03
C VAL A 59 4.84 3.61 1.89
N ALA A 60 5.06 4.53 0.97
CA ALA A 60 5.98 4.29 -0.13
C ALA A 60 7.39 4.03 0.38
N SER A 61 7.81 4.80 1.39
CA SER A 61 9.12 4.60 1.99
C SER A 61 9.25 3.22 2.62
N ARG A 62 8.20 2.76 3.26
CA ARG A 62 8.22 1.43 3.86
C ARG A 62 8.30 0.35 2.81
N LEU A 63 7.57 0.52 1.72
CA LEU A 63 7.64 -0.45 0.63
C LEU A 63 9.04 -0.50 0.05
N ASP A 64 9.66 0.65 -0.12
CA ASP A 64 11.03 0.71 -0.62
C ASP A 64 12.00 0.02 0.35
N TYR A 65 11.79 0.26 1.64
CA TYR A 65 12.61 -0.37 2.67
C TYR A 65 12.51 -1.90 2.62
N LEU A 66 11.33 -2.41 2.29
CA LEU A 66 11.13 -3.85 2.21
C LEU A 66 11.70 -4.46 0.93
N GLY A 67 12.17 -3.62 0.02
CA GLY A 67 12.75 -4.09 -1.22
C GLY A 67 11.82 -4.05 -2.41
N PHE A 68 10.67 -3.38 -2.27
CA PHE A 68 9.71 -3.26 -3.37
C PHE A 68 9.74 -1.83 -3.90
N SER A 69 10.19 -1.67 -5.13
CA SER A 69 10.28 -0.33 -5.72
C SER A 69 8.91 0.14 -6.16
N VAL A 70 8.49 1.29 -5.65
CA VAL A 70 7.24 1.90 -6.06
C VAL A 70 7.49 2.70 -7.32
N VAL A 71 6.80 2.35 -8.40
CA VAL A 71 6.97 3.05 -9.68
C VAL A 71 5.85 4.03 -9.97
N GLY A 72 4.82 4.01 -9.18
CA GLY A 72 3.74 4.96 -9.34
C GLY A 72 2.72 4.85 -8.23
N VAL A 73 2.03 5.95 -7.96
CA VAL A 73 0.97 5.99 -6.97
C VAL A 73 -0.23 6.64 -7.61
N SER A 74 -1.40 6.04 -7.45
CA SER A 74 -2.63 6.64 -7.94
C SER A 74 -3.71 6.48 -6.90
N GLU A 75 -4.77 7.27 -7.03
CA GLU A 75 -5.90 7.15 -6.13
C GLU A 75 -6.85 6.09 -6.65
N GLY A 76 -7.27 5.22 -5.76
CA GLY A 76 -8.23 4.21 -6.11
C GLY A 76 -9.63 4.77 -6.21
N SER A 77 -10.50 4.03 -6.89
CA SER A 77 -11.88 4.43 -7.04
C SER A 77 -12.71 3.98 -5.85
N ALA A 78 -12.37 4.47 -4.69
CA ALA A 78 -13.04 4.04 -3.48
C ALA A 78 -14.46 4.58 -3.37
N SER A 79 -14.83 5.47 -4.24
CA SER A 79 -16.13 6.11 -4.18
C SER A 79 -17.27 5.19 -4.57
N ARG A 80 -16.99 3.99 -4.95
CA ARG A 80 -18.08 3.06 -5.31
C ARG A 80 -18.20 1.96 -4.33
#